data_9afe97d0e8ec90b9975cc002bfd2e8e1
#
_entry.id   9afe97d0e8ec90b9975cc002bfd2e8e1
#
_cell.length_a   1.000
_cell.length_b   1.000
_cell.length_c   1.000
_cell.angle_alpha   90.00
_cell.angle_beta   90.00
_cell.angle_gamma   90.00
#
_symmetry.space_group_name_H-M   'P 1'
#
loop_
_entity.id
_entity.type
_entity.pdbx_description
1 polymer ?
#
loop_
_entity_poly.entity_id
_entity_poly.type
_entity_poly.pdbx_seq_one_letter_code
_entity_poly.pdbx_strand_id
1 'polypeptide(L)'
;MAQPLDIRPLLDPEISALLAASPVDIGAALGSLTNESVVEIRAMFGATPPPPLSDSVERSDYPIPGCDGVTVRVHRPKNITGSRPCMYWMHGGGLVIGDNKMDDARFDSWCNKYGIVGVSVDYRLAPEHPYPTPLKDCYAGLAWVVSQATELGLDTKRLGIGGASAGAGLAAGLALLARDRGEYSVAFQLLIYPMIDDRQVTVSSTWSDPIWSPSANTFGWTAYLGAKKGTTDVEPYAAASRAINLVGLPPTLIAVGALDGFSDEDIDYAVRLRHAGVETELHVYPGAPHGFDTFGDFTAVSRQANRDMDEWLERHIQ
;
A
#
# COMPACT_ATOMS: atom_id res chain seq x y z
N MET A 1 -10.59 3.23 30.58
CA MET A 1 -10.59 3.36 29.11
C MET A 1 -11.92 2.84 28.60
N ALA A 2 -12.58 3.53 27.66
CA ALA A 2 -13.79 3.01 27.02
C ALA A 2 -13.47 1.70 26.30
N GLN A 3 -14.44 0.77 26.23
CA GLN A 3 -14.24 -0.44 25.42
C GLN A 3 -14.06 -0.03 23.94
N PRO A 4 -13.21 -0.74 23.18
CA PRO A 4 -13.09 -0.52 21.74
C PRO A 4 -14.47 -0.63 21.07
N LEU A 5 -14.75 0.23 20.11
CA LEU A 5 -15.98 0.15 19.32
C LEU A 5 -15.95 -1.13 18.48
N ASP A 6 -16.98 -1.97 18.63
CA ASP A 6 -17.23 -3.06 17.70
C ASP A 6 -17.87 -2.48 16.44
N ILE A 7 -17.10 -2.44 15.36
CA ILE A 7 -17.53 -1.85 14.08
C ILE A 7 -18.34 -2.81 13.21
N ARG A 8 -18.39 -4.11 13.54
CA ARG A 8 -19.09 -5.13 12.71
C ARG A 8 -20.55 -4.79 12.41
N PRO A 9 -21.34 -4.23 13.35
CA PRO A 9 -22.72 -3.80 13.05
C PRO A 9 -22.83 -2.59 12.11
N LEU A 10 -21.73 -1.88 11.88
CA LEU A 10 -21.65 -0.67 11.04
C LEU A 10 -21.13 -0.96 9.63
N LEU A 11 -20.67 -2.18 9.38
CA LEU A 11 -20.16 -2.60 8.07
C LEU A 11 -21.24 -2.46 6.98
N ASP A 12 -20.79 -2.14 5.78
CA ASP A 12 -21.62 -2.25 4.59
C ASP A 12 -22.24 -3.66 4.51
N PRO A 13 -23.55 -3.78 4.24
CA PRO A 13 -24.23 -5.08 4.24
C PRO A 13 -23.64 -6.09 3.23
N GLU A 14 -23.16 -5.64 2.05
CA GLU A 14 -22.53 -6.52 1.06
C GLU A 14 -21.19 -7.04 1.58
N ILE A 15 -20.39 -6.17 2.22
CA ILE A 15 -19.10 -6.57 2.85
C ILE A 15 -19.37 -7.54 4.00
N SER A 16 -20.33 -7.23 4.87
CA SER A 16 -20.71 -8.09 6.00
C SER A 16 -21.13 -9.49 5.54
N ALA A 17 -21.91 -9.57 4.43
CA ALA A 17 -22.33 -10.83 3.85
C ALA A 17 -21.14 -11.63 3.27
N LEU A 18 -20.20 -10.98 2.58
CA LEU A 18 -19.01 -11.63 2.04
C LEU A 18 -18.10 -12.16 3.15
N LEU A 19 -17.86 -11.38 4.19
CA LEU A 19 -17.06 -11.82 5.34
C LEU A 19 -17.70 -13.03 6.04
N ALA A 20 -19.02 -13.01 6.22
CA ALA A 20 -19.75 -14.13 6.83
C ALA A 20 -19.75 -15.41 5.96
N ALA A 21 -19.67 -15.28 4.63
CA ALA A 21 -19.62 -16.39 3.69
C ALA A 21 -18.20 -16.95 3.49
N SER A 22 -17.17 -16.23 3.96
CA SER A 22 -15.77 -16.66 3.81
C SER A 22 -15.51 -17.93 4.62
N PRO A 23 -14.89 -18.97 4.04
CA PRO A 23 -14.49 -20.18 4.76
C PRO A 23 -13.34 -19.95 5.74
N VAL A 24 -12.66 -18.83 5.64
CA VAL A 24 -11.52 -18.43 6.48
C VAL A 24 -11.84 -17.11 7.15
N ASP A 25 -11.72 -17.06 8.47
CA ASP A 25 -11.72 -15.80 9.23
C ASP A 25 -10.34 -15.17 9.13
N ILE A 26 -10.18 -14.30 8.12
CA ILE A 26 -8.91 -13.60 7.84
C ILE A 26 -8.50 -12.74 9.04
N GLY A 27 -9.46 -12.07 9.67
CA GLY A 27 -9.17 -11.21 10.82
C GLY A 27 -8.67 -12.01 12.02
N ALA A 28 -9.24 -13.18 12.29
CA ALA A 28 -8.75 -14.06 13.35
C ALA A 28 -7.34 -14.58 13.03
N ALA A 29 -7.09 -14.99 11.79
CA ALA A 29 -5.78 -15.46 11.35
C ALA A 29 -4.72 -14.36 11.52
N LEU A 30 -4.98 -13.16 10.99
CA LEU A 30 -4.05 -12.03 11.09
C LEU A 30 -3.94 -11.50 12.54
N GLY A 31 -5.01 -11.55 13.31
CA GLY A 31 -5.02 -11.17 14.73
C GLY A 31 -4.18 -12.09 15.63
N SER A 32 -3.85 -13.31 15.13
CA SER A 32 -3.00 -14.30 15.82
C SER A 32 -1.53 -14.26 15.41
N LEU A 33 -1.11 -13.24 14.66
CA LEU A 33 0.28 -13.08 14.23
C LEU A 33 1.26 -13.03 15.41
N THR A 34 2.27 -13.88 15.35
CA THR A 34 3.44 -13.92 16.25
C THR A 34 4.68 -14.22 15.42
N ASN A 35 5.88 -14.14 16.03
CA ASN A 35 7.11 -14.52 15.34
C ASN A 35 7.12 -16.00 14.91
N GLU A 36 6.42 -16.85 15.63
CA GLU A 36 6.30 -18.29 15.33
C GLU A 36 5.29 -18.56 14.22
N SER A 37 4.12 -17.86 14.23
CA SER A 37 3.03 -18.14 13.30
C SER A 37 3.16 -17.41 11.96
N VAL A 38 3.99 -16.35 11.86
CA VAL A 38 4.08 -15.52 10.66
C VAL A 38 4.47 -16.31 9.41
N VAL A 39 5.37 -17.29 9.54
CA VAL A 39 5.81 -18.13 8.40
C VAL A 39 4.66 -18.99 7.87
N GLU A 40 3.86 -19.56 8.76
CA GLU A 40 2.70 -20.39 8.40
C GLU A 40 1.61 -19.52 7.75
N ILE A 41 1.36 -18.34 8.29
CA ILE A 41 0.40 -17.39 7.73
C ILE A 41 0.85 -16.90 6.34
N ARG A 42 2.13 -16.61 6.12
CA ARG A 42 2.68 -16.31 4.79
C ARG A 42 2.42 -17.44 3.80
N ALA A 43 2.64 -18.69 4.22
CA ALA A 43 2.39 -19.87 3.38
C ALA A 43 0.90 -20.01 3.02
N MET A 44 0.00 -19.71 3.95
CA MET A 44 -1.45 -19.71 3.71
C MET A 44 -1.85 -18.67 2.65
N PHE A 45 -1.35 -17.44 2.74
CA PHE A 45 -1.62 -16.39 1.75
C PHE A 45 -1.02 -16.74 0.38
N GLY A 46 0.22 -17.24 0.34
CA GLY A 46 0.89 -17.66 -0.89
C GLY A 46 0.25 -18.88 -1.58
N ALA A 47 -0.54 -19.67 -0.87
CA ALA A 47 -1.27 -20.82 -1.44
C ALA A 47 -2.57 -20.41 -2.15
N THR A 48 -3.03 -19.16 -1.98
CA THR A 48 -4.26 -18.68 -2.66
C THR A 48 -3.99 -18.53 -4.15
N PRO A 49 -4.73 -19.20 -5.05
CA PRO A 49 -4.54 -19.04 -6.48
C PRO A 49 -4.80 -17.60 -6.89
N PRO A 50 -3.93 -17.01 -7.71
CA PRO A 50 -4.21 -15.68 -8.25
C PRO A 50 -5.46 -15.71 -9.12
N PRO A 51 -6.19 -14.59 -9.22
CA PRO A 51 -7.30 -14.47 -10.17
C PRO A 51 -6.79 -14.65 -11.61
N PRO A 52 -7.66 -15.05 -12.55
CA PRO A 52 -7.31 -15.10 -13.96
C PRO A 52 -6.78 -13.76 -14.45
N LEU A 53 -5.62 -13.77 -15.10
CA LEU A 53 -4.97 -12.59 -15.66
C LEU A 53 -5.03 -12.65 -17.18
N SER A 54 -5.08 -11.47 -17.85
CA SER A 54 -5.10 -11.40 -19.30
C SER A 54 -3.74 -11.73 -19.92
N ASP A 55 -3.77 -12.26 -21.14
CA ASP A 55 -2.56 -12.49 -21.94
C ASP A 55 -2.03 -11.20 -22.60
N SER A 56 -2.75 -10.09 -22.49
CA SER A 56 -2.38 -8.79 -23.07
C SER A 56 -1.30 -8.05 -22.26
N VAL A 57 -1.05 -8.46 -21.02
CA VAL A 57 -0.01 -7.90 -20.15
C VAL A 57 1.10 -8.93 -19.96
N GLU A 58 2.32 -8.56 -20.33
CA GLU A 58 3.53 -9.32 -20.03
C GLU A 58 3.97 -9.06 -18.58
N ARG A 59 4.40 -10.11 -17.88
CA ARG A 59 4.91 -10.03 -16.50
C ARG A 59 6.28 -10.67 -16.42
N SER A 60 7.24 -9.93 -15.90
CA SER A 60 8.62 -10.41 -15.80
C SER A 60 9.26 -9.94 -14.50
N ASP A 61 9.93 -10.85 -13.82
CA ASP A 61 10.63 -10.56 -12.55
C ASP A 61 12.10 -10.27 -12.82
N TYR A 62 12.62 -9.19 -12.21
CA TYR A 62 14.01 -8.76 -12.34
C TYR A 62 14.65 -8.61 -10.97
N PRO A 63 15.86 -9.14 -10.74
CA PRO A 63 16.59 -8.88 -9.51
C PRO A 63 17.11 -7.43 -9.51
N ILE A 64 17.14 -6.82 -8.33
CA ILE A 64 17.76 -5.50 -8.15
C ILE A 64 19.26 -5.68 -7.88
N PRO A 65 20.16 -5.19 -8.72
CA PRO A 65 21.59 -5.32 -8.52
C PRO A 65 22.05 -4.73 -7.18
N GLY A 66 22.83 -5.49 -6.41
CA GLY A 66 23.33 -5.08 -5.10
C GLY A 66 22.33 -5.18 -3.94
N CYS A 67 21.12 -5.72 -4.21
CA CYS A 67 20.10 -5.98 -3.19
C CYS A 67 19.71 -7.46 -3.20
N ASP A 68 20.50 -8.30 -2.57
CA ASP A 68 20.27 -9.75 -2.56
C ASP A 68 18.89 -10.11 -2.02
N GLY A 69 18.16 -10.94 -2.75
CA GLY A 69 16.83 -11.38 -2.39
C GLY A 69 15.70 -10.37 -2.70
N VAL A 70 16.01 -9.21 -3.30
CA VAL A 70 15.00 -8.23 -3.71
C VAL A 70 14.79 -8.28 -5.21
N THR A 71 13.52 -8.39 -5.61
CA THR A 71 13.13 -8.38 -7.03
C THR A 71 12.09 -7.29 -7.29
N VAL A 72 11.93 -6.92 -8.54
CA VAL A 72 10.78 -6.16 -9.03
C VAL A 72 10.06 -6.96 -10.10
N ARG A 73 8.74 -6.89 -10.07
CA ARG A 73 7.87 -7.47 -11.08
C ARG A 73 7.35 -6.36 -11.99
N VAL A 74 7.71 -6.45 -13.27
CA VAL A 74 7.28 -5.51 -14.31
C VAL A 74 6.05 -6.04 -15.00
N HIS A 75 5.00 -5.23 -15.05
CA HIS A 75 3.76 -5.45 -15.78
C HIS A 75 3.75 -4.52 -16.98
N ARG A 76 3.84 -5.08 -18.17
CA ARG A 76 3.95 -4.31 -19.41
C ARG A 76 2.84 -4.71 -20.39
N PRO A 77 2.00 -3.77 -20.84
CA PRO A 77 1.06 -4.08 -21.90
C PRO A 77 1.80 -4.53 -23.17
N LYS A 78 1.34 -5.62 -23.79
CA LYS A 78 1.83 -6.03 -25.11
C LYS A 78 1.34 -5.04 -26.17
N ASN A 79 2.08 -4.90 -27.23
CA ASN A 79 1.67 -4.10 -28.42
C ASN A 79 1.53 -2.59 -28.19
N ILE A 80 2.17 -2.04 -27.15
CA ILE A 80 2.29 -0.58 -27.00
C ILE A 80 3.66 -0.09 -27.42
N THR A 81 3.66 1.10 -28.05
CA THR A 81 4.87 1.81 -28.50
C THR A 81 5.00 3.15 -27.80
N GLY A 82 6.19 3.69 -27.77
CA GLY A 82 6.47 4.99 -27.15
C GLY A 82 6.67 4.93 -25.64
N SER A 83 6.98 6.08 -25.08
CA SER A 83 7.25 6.24 -23.65
C SER A 83 5.93 6.27 -22.85
N ARG A 84 5.87 5.52 -21.75
CA ARG A 84 4.66 5.28 -20.97
C ARG A 84 4.77 5.78 -19.54
N PRO A 85 3.64 6.23 -18.95
CA PRO A 85 3.60 6.47 -17.51
C PRO A 85 3.94 5.20 -16.76
N CYS A 86 4.55 5.35 -15.59
CA CYS A 86 4.91 4.24 -14.73
C CYS A 86 4.28 4.39 -13.35
N MET A 87 3.74 3.29 -12.81
CA MET A 87 3.35 3.19 -11.40
C MET A 87 4.30 2.23 -10.71
N TYR A 88 5.12 2.75 -9.79
CA TYR A 88 5.96 1.94 -8.90
C TYR A 88 5.21 1.66 -7.60
N TRP A 89 5.12 0.39 -7.22
CA TRP A 89 4.15 -0.08 -6.24
C TRP A 89 4.76 -0.93 -5.13
N MET A 90 4.32 -0.69 -3.90
CA MET A 90 4.62 -1.46 -2.72
C MET A 90 3.37 -2.21 -2.26
N HIS A 91 3.47 -3.54 -2.12
CA HIS A 91 2.37 -4.39 -1.68
C HIS A 91 2.03 -4.21 -0.19
N GLY A 92 0.79 -4.55 0.19
CA GLY A 92 0.33 -4.56 1.58
C GLY A 92 0.85 -5.74 2.40
N GLY A 93 0.23 -5.97 3.57
CA GLY A 93 0.54 -7.12 4.42
C GLY A 93 1.27 -6.76 5.72
N GLY A 94 1.06 -5.57 6.27
CA GLY A 94 1.53 -5.16 7.59
C GLY A 94 3.06 -5.18 7.76
N LEU A 95 3.82 -5.10 6.67
CA LEU A 95 5.29 -5.19 6.61
C LEU A 95 5.83 -6.61 6.90
N VAL A 96 4.95 -7.58 7.12
CA VAL A 96 5.29 -8.93 7.57
C VAL A 96 4.78 -10.04 6.66
N ILE A 97 3.88 -9.75 5.71
CA ILE A 97 3.27 -10.70 4.76
C ILE A 97 3.27 -10.08 3.36
N GLY A 98 3.13 -10.90 2.34
CA GLY A 98 2.93 -10.47 0.96
C GLY A 98 4.14 -10.64 0.07
N ASP A 99 3.93 -10.42 -1.21
CA ASP A 99 4.93 -10.42 -2.27
C ASP A 99 4.50 -9.50 -3.42
N ASN A 100 5.35 -9.34 -4.43
CA ASN A 100 5.12 -8.46 -5.57
C ASN A 100 4.00 -8.92 -6.54
N LYS A 101 3.33 -10.06 -6.27
CA LYS A 101 2.25 -10.60 -7.10
C LYS A 101 0.86 -10.25 -6.55
N MET A 102 0.80 -9.76 -5.32
CA MET A 102 -0.49 -9.46 -4.65
C MET A 102 -1.37 -8.51 -5.47
N ASP A 103 -0.75 -7.59 -6.21
CA ASP A 103 -1.44 -6.58 -7.01
C ASP A 103 -1.46 -6.88 -8.52
N ASP A 104 -1.14 -8.13 -8.94
CA ASP A 104 -1.14 -8.54 -10.35
C ASP A 104 -2.46 -8.21 -11.06
N ALA A 105 -3.60 -8.42 -10.41
CA ALA A 105 -4.92 -8.13 -10.98
C ALA A 105 -5.17 -6.62 -11.17
N ARG A 106 -4.72 -5.80 -10.23
CA ARG A 106 -4.77 -4.34 -10.31
C ARG A 106 -3.96 -3.86 -11.51
N PHE A 107 -2.73 -4.34 -11.65
CA PHE A 107 -1.89 -3.99 -12.79
C PHE A 107 -2.40 -4.57 -14.11
N ASP A 108 -3.03 -5.75 -14.10
CA ASP A 108 -3.69 -6.26 -15.30
C ASP A 108 -4.75 -5.27 -15.79
N SER A 109 -5.59 -4.76 -14.88
CA SER A 109 -6.60 -3.74 -15.19
C SER A 109 -5.96 -2.44 -15.67
N TRP A 110 -5.04 -1.86 -14.93
CA TRP A 110 -4.44 -0.56 -15.24
C TRP A 110 -3.60 -0.56 -16.52
N CYS A 111 -2.84 -1.63 -16.75
CA CYS A 111 -2.09 -1.81 -17.98
C CYS A 111 -3.01 -1.86 -19.21
N ASN A 112 -4.10 -2.61 -19.12
CA ASN A 112 -5.07 -2.72 -20.22
C ASN A 112 -5.86 -1.42 -20.45
N LYS A 113 -6.28 -0.76 -19.36
CA LYS A 113 -7.15 0.41 -19.44
C LYS A 113 -6.38 1.68 -19.83
N TYR A 114 -5.18 1.86 -19.26
CA TYR A 114 -4.44 3.12 -19.35
C TYR A 114 -3.13 2.99 -20.12
N GLY A 115 -2.69 1.77 -20.44
CA GLY A 115 -1.40 1.56 -21.12
C GLY A 115 -0.20 1.98 -20.28
N ILE A 116 -0.31 1.99 -18.96
CA ILE A 116 0.82 2.24 -18.05
C ILE A 116 1.73 1.02 -17.96
N VAL A 117 2.94 1.22 -17.50
CA VAL A 117 3.82 0.15 -17.05
C VAL A 117 3.77 0.12 -15.52
N GLY A 118 3.43 -1.03 -14.96
CA GLY A 118 3.47 -1.26 -13.51
C GLY A 118 4.79 -1.89 -13.10
N VAL A 119 5.31 -1.50 -11.94
CA VAL A 119 6.48 -2.14 -11.33
C VAL A 119 6.23 -2.36 -9.85
N SER A 120 6.07 -3.62 -9.43
CA SER A 120 5.87 -3.99 -8.02
C SER A 120 7.16 -4.49 -7.41
N VAL A 121 7.54 -3.99 -6.24
CA VAL A 121 8.74 -4.45 -5.53
C VAL A 121 8.41 -5.56 -4.56
N ASP A 122 9.24 -6.60 -4.53
CA ASP A 122 9.27 -7.66 -3.53
C ASP A 122 10.29 -7.29 -2.45
N TYR A 123 9.90 -6.37 -1.58
CA TYR A 123 10.76 -5.88 -0.50
C TYR A 123 10.85 -6.92 0.62
N ARG A 124 12.01 -6.99 1.28
CA ARG A 124 12.23 -7.94 2.38
C ARG A 124 11.38 -7.59 3.59
N LEU A 125 10.78 -8.61 4.20
CA LEU A 125 9.78 -8.48 5.24
C LEU A 125 10.39 -8.53 6.66
N ALA A 126 9.75 -7.84 7.58
CA ALA A 126 9.95 -8.01 9.01
C ALA A 126 9.22 -9.31 9.49
N PRO A 127 9.62 -9.91 10.61
CA PRO A 127 10.67 -9.49 11.54
C PRO A 127 12.11 -9.78 11.09
N GLU A 128 12.32 -10.60 10.05
CA GLU A 128 13.66 -11.01 9.59
C GLU A 128 14.47 -9.80 9.09
N HIS A 129 13.79 -8.84 8.49
CA HIS A 129 14.38 -7.62 7.94
C HIS A 129 13.65 -6.37 8.45
N PRO A 130 13.93 -5.92 9.70
CA PRO A 130 13.27 -4.74 10.26
C PRO A 130 13.72 -3.44 9.58
N TYR A 131 13.09 -2.32 9.97
CA TYR A 131 13.52 -0.98 9.56
C TYR A 131 15.02 -0.76 9.78
N PRO A 132 15.75 -0.22 8.82
CA PRO A 132 15.28 0.44 7.60
C PRO A 132 15.27 -0.45 6.33
N THR A 133 15.37 -1.78 6.45
CA THR A 133 15.58 -2.67 5.30
C THR A 133 14.45 -2.58 4.27
N PRO A 134 13.15 -2.73 4.59
CA PRO A 134 12.07 -2.66 3.60
C PRO A 134 12.06 -1.33 2.83
N LEU A 135 12.27 -0.22 3.53
CA LEU A 135 12.32 1.10 2.91
C LEU A 135 13.54 1.26 1.98
N LYS A 136 14.71 0.73 2.37
CA LYS A 136 15.90 0.74 1.52
C LYS A 136 15.70 -0.09 0.26
N ASP A 137 15.01 -1.22 0.36
CA ASP A 137 14.66 -2.06 -0.78
C ASP A 137 13.71 -1.31 -1.74
N CYS A 138 12.70 -0.61 -1.21
CA CYS A 138 11.82 0.25 -1.99
C CYS A 138 12.59 1.40 -2.67
N TYR A 139 13.55 2.01 -1.98
CA TYR A 139 14.38 3.07 -2.57
C TYR A 139 15.30 2.52 -3.68
N ALA A 140 15.90 1.36 -3.48
CA ALA A 140 16.70 0.69 -4.50
C ALA A 140 15.86 0.29 -5.72
N GLY A 141 14.61 -0.15 -5.50
CA GLY A 141 13.64 -0.41 -6.56
C GLY A 141 13.29 0.84 -7.36
N LEU A 142 13.07 1.98 -6.70
CA LEU A 142 12.85 3.26 -7.38
C LEU A 142 14.05 3.65 -8.25
N ALA A 143 15.27 3.52 -7.70
CA ALA A 143 16.51 3.76 -8.44
C ALA A 143 16.62 2.84 -9.66
N TRP A 144 16.30 1.56 -9.50
CA TRP A 144 16.28 0.58 -10.59
C TRP A 144 15.25 0.98 -11.67
N VAL A 145 14.03 1.34 -11.31
CA VAL A 145 12.99 1.79 -12.26
C VAL A 145 13.51 2.95 -13.11
N VAL A 146 14.09 3.96 -12.48
CA VAL A 146 14.65 5.11 -13.22
C VAL A 146 15.81 4.70 -14.11
N SER A 147 16.69 3.81 -13.65
CA SER A 147 17.83 3.33 -14.44
C SER A 147 17.41 2.51 -15.65
N GLN A 148 16.29 1.79 -15.57
CA GLN A 148 15.75 0.96 -16.65
C GLN A 148 14.72 1.70 -17.53
N ALA A 149 14.51 3.00 -17.32
CA ALA A 149 13.44 3.74 -17.99
C ALA A 149 13.49 3.64 -19.51
N THR A 150 14.67 3.72 -20.11
CA THR A 150 14.84 3.61 -21.56
C THR A 150 14.51 2.19 -22.07
N GLU A 151 15.01 1.17 -21.40
CA GLU A 151 14.81 -0.23 -21.76
C GLU A 151 13.34 -0.66 -21.64
N LEU A 152 12.68 -0.21 -20.58
CA LEU A 152 11.27 -0.51 -20.32
C LEU A 152 10.31 0.45 -21.06
N GLY A 153 10.82 1.51 -21.70
CA GLY A 153 10.02 2.52 -22.37
C GLY A 153 9.18 3.37 -21.38
N LEU A 154 9.77 3.78 -20.26
CA LEU A 154 9.10 4.58 -19.25
C LEU A 154 9.31 6.09 -19.46
N ASP A 155 8.28 6.86 -19.13
CA ASP A 155 8.36 8.30 -18.97
C ASP A 155 8.56 8.63 -17.48
N THR A 156 9.79 8.93 -17.12
CA THR A 156 10.13 9.27 -15.71
C THR A 156 9.49 10.56 -15.21
N LYS A 157 8.97 11.42 -16.10
CA LYS A 157 8.20 12.62 -15.73
C LYS A 157 6.77 12.25 -15.28
N ARG A 158 6.29 11.06 -15.63
CA ARG A 158 5.01 10.50 -15.24
C ARG A 158 5.19 9.21 -14.43
N LEU A 159 6.21 9.21 -13.55
CA LEU A 159 6.49 8.13 -12.61
C LEU A 159 5.76 8.42 -11.29
N GLY A 160 4.69 7.69 -11.04
CA GLY A 160 3.99 7.68 -9.76
C GLY A 160 4.50 6.57 -8.85
N ILE A 161 4.31 6.76 -7.55
CA ILE A 161 4.50 5.71 -6.55
C ILE A 161 3.19 5.44 -5.83
N GLY A 162 3.03 4.24 -5.28
CA GLY A 162 1.84 3.94 -4.52
C GLY A 162 1.93 2.61 -3.79
N GLY A 163 0.87 2.28 -3.10
CA GLY A 163 0.75 1.03 -2.38
C GLY A 163 -0.58 0.91 -1.65
N ALA A 164 -0.78 -0.25 -1.03
CA ALA A 164 -1.91 -0.51 -0.17
C ALA A 164 -1.43 -0.85 1.25
N SER A 165 -2.11 -0.34 2.29
CA SER A 165 -1.84 -0.65 3.69
C SER A 165 -0.37 -0.34 4.08
N ALA A 166 0.37 -1.32 4.54
CA ALA A 166 1.79 -1.19 4.84
C ALA A 166 2.61 -0.71 3.63
N GLY A 167 2.26 -1.16 2.42
CA GLY A 167 2.89 -0.69 1.18
C GLY A 167 2.62 0.79 0.90
N ALA A 168 1.43 1.28 1.21
CA ALA A 168 1.12 2.71 1.12
C ALA A 168 1.90 3.51 2.19
N GLY A 169 2.11 2.93 3.38
CA GLY A 169 2.99 3.51 4.40
C GLY A 169 4.44 3.61 3.91
N LEU A 170 4.96 2.55 3.27
CA LEU A 170 6.28 2.57 2.62
C LEU A 170 6.35 3.59 1.48
N ALA A 171 5.27 3.72 0.68
CA ALA A 171 5.20 4.72 -0.39
C ALA A 171 5.27 6.15 0.16
N ALA A 172 4.51 6.45 1.23
CA ALA A 172 4.55 7.75 1.88
C ALA A 172 5.95 8.06 2.47
N GLY A 173 6.58 7.06 3.13
CA GLY A 173 7.95 7.15 3.62
C GLY A 173 8.98 7.33 2.49
N LEU A 174 8.79 6.64 1.38
CA LEU A 174 9.62 6.74 0.18
C LEU A 174 9.49 8.11 -0.48
N ALA A 175 8.28 8.68 -0.56
CA ALA A 175 8.06 10.04 -1.07
C ALA A 175 8.84 11.09 -0.27
N LEU A 176 8.79 10.98 1.08
CA LEU A 176 9.57 11.84 1.97
C LEU A 176 11.07 11.68 1.71
N LEU A 177 11.57 10.45 1.64
CA LEU A 177 12.98 10.16 1.44
C LEU A 177 13.49 10.62 0.06
N ALA A 178 12.70 10.39 -1.01
CA ALA A 178 13.04 10.81 -2.38
C ALA A 178 13.11 12.35 -2.49
N ARG A 179 12.13 13.05 -1.90
CA ARG A 179 12.14 14.52 -1.81
C ARG A 179 13.40 15.03 -1.10
N ASP A 180 13.71 14.48 0.06
CA ASP A 180 14.80 14.98 0.91
C ASP A 180 16.19 14.69 0.31
N ARG A 181 16.32 13.58 -0.45
CA ARG A 181 17.54 13.27 -1.18
C ARG A 181 17.67 14.05 -2.50
N GLY A 182 16.56 14.36 -3.15
CA GLY A 182 16.56 15.08 -4.44
C GLY A 182 17.17 14.28 -5.60
N GLU A 183 17.35 12.96 -5.46
CA GLU A 183 17.98 12.12 -6.48
C GLU A 183 16.98 11.65 -7.55
N TYR A 184 15.73 11.41 -7.15
CA TYR A 184 14.66 10.92 -8.03
C TYR A 184 13.40 11.74 -7.83
N SER A 185 12.76 12.11 -8.96
CA SER A 185 11.47 12.81 -8.94
C SER A 185 10.32 11.83 -8.99
N VAL A 186 9.33 12.06 -8.14
CA VAL A 186 8.05 11.35 -8.12
C VAL A 186 6.96 12.31 -8.57
N ALA A 187 6.20 11.96 -9.60
CA ALA A 187 5.18 12.83 -10.18
C ALA A 187 3.89 12.87 -9.34
N PHE A 188 3.51 11.76 -8.72
CA PHE A 188 2.32 11.65 -7.88
C PHE A 188 2.43 10.42 -6.94
N GLN A 189 1.59 10.38 -5.88
CA GLN A 189 1.49 9.22 -5.00
C GLN A 189 0.04 8.80 -4.76
N LEU A 190 -0.24 7.50 -4.86
CA LEU A 190 -1.53 6.89 -4.60
C LEU A 190 -1.45 5.99 -3.37
N LEU A 191 -2.10 6.40 -2.29
CA LEU A 191 -2.02 5.76 -0.98
C LEU A 191 -3.37 5.16 -0.60
N ILE A 192 -3.47 3.83 -0.58
CA ILE A 192 -4.69 3.12 -0.23
C ILE A 192 -4.61 2.70 1.24
N TYR A 193 -5.45 3.27 2.09
CA TYR A 193 -5.50 3.09 3.56
C TYR A 193 -4.10 2.93 4.18
N PRO A 194 -3.23 3.96 4.05
CA PRO A 194 -1.83 3.83 4.39
C PRO A 194 -1.58 3.61 5.88
N MET A 195 -0.80 2.58 6.23
CA MET A 195 -0.31 2.30 7.57
C MET A 195 0.85 3.26 7.90
N ILE A 196 0.57 4.41 8.53
CA ILE A 196 1.53 5.53 8.67
C ILE A 196 1.82 5.98 10.10
N ASP A 197 1.10 5.49 11.11
CA ASP A 197 1.32 5.86 12.51
C ASP A 197 1.60 4.65 13.41
N ASP A 198 2.85 4.48 13.81
CA ASP A 198 3.28 3.39 14.69
C ASP A 198 2.80 3.52 16.14
N ARG A 199 2.28 4.70 16.54
CA ARG A 199 1.87 4.99 17.91
C ARG A 199 0.53 4.35 18.28
N GLN A 200 -0.37 4.15 17.33
CA GLN A 200 -1.73 3.64 17.53
C GLN A 200 -2.49 4.45 18.60
N VAL A 201 -2.50 5.78 18.47
CA VAL A 201 -3.07 6.70 19.46
C VAL A 201 -4.41 7.30 19.04
N THR A 202 -4.86 7.02 17.84
CA THR A 202 -6.16 7.50 17.32
C THR A 202 -7.32 6.68 17.87
N VAL A 203 -8.54 7.20 17.76
CA VAL A 203 -9.74 6.46 18.17
C VAL A 203 -9.96 5.27 17.25
N SER A 204 -9.84 5.46 15.93
CA SER A 204 -10.00 4.39 14.95
C SER A 204 -9.01 3.23 15.15
N SER A 205 -7.78 3.51 15.57
CA SER A 205 -6.74 2.48 15.79
C SER A 205 -7.09 1.48 16.91
N THR A 206 -8.17 1.74 17.67
CA THR A 206 -8.67 0.84 18.72
C THR A 206 -9.88 0.00 18.28
N TRP A 207 -10.43 0.25 17.08
CA TRP A 207 -11.62 -0.45 16.60
C TRP A 207 -11.32 -1.91 16.25
N SER A 208 -12.35 -2.78 16.43
CA SER A 208 -12.24 -4.21 16.10
C SER A 208 -12.45 -4.46 14.61
N ASP A 209 -11.52 -3.99 13.79
CA ASP A 209 -11.53 -4.22 12.33
C ASP A 209 -11.50 -5.72 12.03
N PRO A 210 -12.41 -6.24 11.15
CA PRO A 210 -12.54 -7.65 10.86
C PRO A 210 -11.45 -8.20 9.96
N ILE A 211 -10.56 -7.36 9.43
CA ILE A 211 -9.46 -7.75 8.54
C ILE A 211 -8.11 -7.42 9.20
N TRP A 212 -7.85 -6.16 9.55
CA TRP A 212 -6.61 -5.75 10.17
C TRP A 212 -6.85 -5.21 11.57
N SER A 213 -6.86 -6.11 12.55
CA SER A 213 -7.16 -5.80 13.94
C SER A 213 -6.07 -4.97 14.63
N PRO A 214 -6.37 -4.31 15.76
CA PRO A 214 -5.36 -3.61 16.56
C PRO A 214 -4.18 -4.51 16.98
N SER A 215 -4.41 -5.81 17.23
CA SER A 215 -3.34 -6.77 17.56
C SER A 215 -2.44 -7.05 16.37
N ALA A 216 -3.00 -7.26 15.17
CA ALA A 216 -2.24 -7.41 13.94
C ALA A 216 -1.38 -6.17 13.66
N ASN A 217 -1.95 -4.97 13.83
CA ASN A 217 -1.24 -3.71 13.67
C ASN A 217 -0.11 -3.54 14.68
N THR A 218 -0.35 -3.91 15.93
CA THR A 218 0.69 -3.92 16.99
C THR A 218 1.83 -4.87 16.61
N PHE A 219 1.52 -6.07 16.11
CA PHE A 219 2.54 -7.03 15.67
C PHE A 219 3.36 -6.48 14.50
N GLY A 220 2.69 -5.99 13.43
CA GLY A 220 3.37 -5.45 12.25
C GLY A 220 4.36 -4.33 12.60
N TRP A 221 3.91 -3.32 13.35
CA TRP A 221 4.77 -2.24 13.79
C TRP A 221 5.89 -2.69 14.74
N THR A 222 5.63 -3.67 15.63
CA THR A 222 6.66 -4.20 16.52
C THR A 222 7.70 -5.00 15.76
N ALA A 223 7.30 -5.82 14.80
CA ALA A 223 8.20 -6.55 13.91
C ALA A 223 9.10 -5.58 13.10
N TYR A 224 8.52 -4.47 12.62
CA TYR A 224 9.23 -3.48 11.82
C TYR A 224 10.17 -2.58 12.60
N LEU A 225 9.74 -2.07 13.77
CA LEU A 225 10.48 -1.05 14.54
C LEU A 225 11.15 -1.57 15.82
N GLY A 226 10.78 -2.78 16.25
CA GLY A 226 11.27 -3.34 17.51
C GLY A 226 10.92 -2.45 18.72
N ALA A 227 11.89 -2.26 19.60
CA ALA A 227 11.73 -1.44 20.79
C ALA A 227 11.53 0.06 20.52
N LYS A 228 11.72 0.53 19.29
CA LYS A 228 11.49 1.94 18.93
C LYS A 228 10.02 2.27 18.71
N LYS A 229 9.16 1.26 18.45
CA LYS A 229 7.72 1.48 18.23
C LYS A 229 7.11 2.38 19.31
N GLY A 230 6.41 3.41 18.91
CA GLY A 230 5.73 4.37 19.81
C GLY A 230 6.65 5.36 20.52
N THR A 231 7.99 5.26 20.42
CA THR A 231 8.92 6.20 21.02
C THR A 231 9.12 7.44 20.15
N THR A 232 9.87 8.42 20.67
CA THR A 232 10.24 9.63 19.90
C THR A 232 11.33 9.38 18.86
N ASP A 233 11.99 8.21 18.88
CA ASP A 233 13.15 7.90 18.05
C ASP A 233 12.79 7.24 16.70
N VAL A 234 11.48 7.21 16.36
CA VAL A 234 11.01 6.72 15.06
C VAL A 234 11.14 7.82 14.02
N GLU A 235 11.87 7.52 12.96
CA GLU A 235 12.07 8.46 11.84
C GLU A 235 10.80 8.61 11.01
N PRO A 236 10.54 9.79 10.41
CA PRO A 236 9.36 10.03 9.58
C PRO A 236 9.33 9.15 8.31
N TYR A 237 10.47 8.66 7.87
CA TYR A 237 10.54 7.72 6.75
C TYR A 237 10.01 6.32 7.09
N ALA A 238 10.00 5.96 8.38
CA ALA A 238 9.44 4.71 8.87
C ALA A 238 7.93 4.81 9.15
N ALA A 239 7.46 5.98 9.59
CA ALA A 239 6.08 6.27 9.93
C ALA A 239 5.74 7.71 9.50
N ALA A 240 5.13 7.85 8.33
CA ALA A 240 4.98 9.15 7.64
C ALA A 240 4.13 10.17 8.43
N SER A 241 3.23 9.73 9.30
CA SER A 241 2.47 10.63 10.18
C SER A 241 3.36 11.43 11.15
N ARG A 242 4.59 10.99 11.39
CA ARG A 242 5.58 11.69 12.20
C ARG A 242 6.29 12.83 11.50
N ALA A 243 6.17 12.93 10.18
CA ALA A 243 6.79 14.01 9.41
C ALA A 243 6.19 15.37 9.80
N ILE A 244 7.03 16.32 10.20
CA ILE A 244 6.61 17.68 10.54
C ILE A 244 6.50 18.52 9.27
N ASN A 245 7.39 18.31 8.31
CA ASN A 245 7.43 19.05 7.06
C ASN A 245 6.97 18.16 5.88
N LEU A 246 5.84 18.52 5.28
CA LEU A 246 5.25 17.85 4.11
C LEU A 246 5.36 18.70 2.83
N VAL A 247 5.97 19.88 2.91
CA VAL A 247 6.15 20.76 1.74
C VAL A 247 6.97 20.06 0.66
N GLY A 248 6.54 20.20 -0.59
CA GLY A 248 7.25 19.65 -1.75
C GLY A 248 7.00 18.15 -2.01
N LEU A 249 6.09 17.53 -1.27
CA LEU A 249 5.60 16.20 -1.64
C LEU A 249 4.75 16.26 -2.92
N PRO A 250 4.69 15.19 -3.70
CA PRO A 250 3.92 15.16 -4.95
C PRO A 250 2.41 15.18 -4.70
N PRO A 251 1.59 15.50 -5.73
CA PRO A 251 0.13 15.29 -5.70
C PRO A 251 -0.24 13.94 -5.13
N THR A 252 -1.22 13.90 -4.22
CA THR A 252 -1.51 12.74 -3.40
C THR A 252 -3.00 12.40 -3.41
N LEU A 253 -3.33 11.13 -3.70
CA LEU A 253 -4.61 10.55 -3.34
C LEU A 253 -4.46 9.69 -2.09
N ILE A 254 -5.40 9.86 -1.14
CA ILE A 254 -5.61 8.94 -0.01
C ILE A 254 -7.04 8.38 -0.12
N ALA A 255 -7.17 7.06 -0.12
CA ALA A 255 -8.45 6.34 -0.14
C ALA A 255 -8.52 5.43 1.09
N VAL A 256 -9.51 5.62 1.97
CA VAL A 256 -9.61 4.87 3.22
C VAL A 256 -11.06 4.51 3.57
N GLY A 257 -11.27 3.37 4.18
CA GLY A 257 -12.57 2.99 4.74
C GLY A 257 -12.91 3.79 6.00
N ALA A 258 -14.16 4.24 6.14
CA ALA A 258 -14.59 4.98 7.33
C ALA A 258 -14.55 4.13 8.62
N LEU A 259 -14.50 2.81 8.49
CA LEU A 259 -14.40 1.86 9.60
C LEU A 259 -13.00 1.21 9.70
N ASP A 260 -12.06 1.66 8.90
CA ASP A 260 -10.66 1.22 8.95
C ASP A 260 -9.97 1.75 10.20
N GLY A 261 -9.15 0.91 10.84
CA GLY A 261 -8.32 1.31 11.98
C GLY A 261 -7.35 2.47 11.66
N PHE A 262 -7.05 2.71 10.39
CA PHE A 262 -6.17 3.79 9.93
C PHE A 262 -6.90 5.08 9.55
N SER A 263 -8.24 5.09 9.57
CA SER A 263 -9.04 6.22 9.05
C SER A 263 -8.67 7.57 9.67
N ASP A 264 -8.49 7.64 10.99
CA ASP A 264 -8.18 8.91 11.65
C ASP A 264 -6.78 9.44 11.29
N GLU A 265 -5.78 8.55 11.25
CA GLU A 265 -4.40 8.95 10.89
C GLU A 265 -4.29 9.36 9.42
N ASP A 266 -5.04 8.72 8.54
CA ASP A 266 -5.09 9.02 7.11
C ASP A 266 -5.78 10.36 6.82
N ILE A 267 -6.89 10.62 7.52
CA ILE A 267 -7.59 11.91 7.44
C ILE A 267 -6.68 13.05 7.95
N ASP A 268 -6.01 12.86 9.09
CA ASP A 268 -5.08 13.86 9.63
C ASP A 268 -3.93 14.11 8.66
N TYR A 269 -3.36 13.06 8.10
CA TYR A 269 -2.25 13.18 7.14
C TYR A 269 -2.67 13.94 5.87
N ALA A 270 -3.87 13.67 5.33
CA ALA A 270 -4.43 14.39 4.19
C ALA A 270 -4.64 15.87 4.49
N VAL A 271 -5.15 16.23 5.68
CA VAL A 271 -5.32 17.61 6.12
C VAL A 271 -3.95 18.33 6.19
N ARG A 272 -2.94 17.66 6.74
CA ARG A 272 -1.58 18.21 6.88
C ARG A 272 -0.88 18.38 5.52
N LEU A 273 -1.08 17.45 4.57
CA LEU A 273 -0.61 17.59 3.19
C LEU A 273 -1.19 18.85 2.54
N ARG A 274 -2.49 19.07 2.64
CA ARG A 274 -3.15 20.28 2.12
C ARG A 274 -2.60 21.55 2.77
N HIS A 275 -2.38 21.56 4.08
CA HIS A 275 -1.81 22.70 4.79
C HIS A 275 -0.37 22.99 4.36
N ALA A 276 0.35 21.96 3.90
CA ALA A 276 1.69 22.11 3.33
C ALA A 276 1.69 22.54 1.85
N GLY A 277 0.52 22.78 1.25
CA GLY A 277 0.37 23.19 -0.15
C GLY A 277 0.50 22.03 -1.15
N VAL A 278 0.38 20.79 -0.69
CA VAL A 278 0.33 19.60 -1.55
C VAL A 278 -1.08 19.44 -2.12
N GLU A 279 -1.19 19.25 -3.43
CA GLU A 279 -2.44 18.86 -4.07
C GLU A 279 -2.87 17.49 -3.50
N THR A 280 -4.04 17.46 -2.83
CA THR A 280 -4.47 16.28 -2.07
C THR A 280 -5.94 15.99 -2.31
N GLU A 281 -6.23 14.77 -2.74
CA GLU A 281 -7.57 14.22 -2.81
C GLU A 281 -7.73 13.15 -1.72
N LEU A 282 -8.82 13.21 -0.97
CA LEU A 282 -9.13 12.29 0.12
C LEU A 282 -10.52 11.70 -0.09
N HIS A 283 -10.61 10.37 -0.11
CA HIS A 283 -11.87 9.64 -0.11
C HIS A 283 -12.01 8.81 1.16
N VAL A 284 -13.13 8.96 1.85
CA VAL A 284 -13.50 8.18 3.04
C VAL A 284 -14.79 7.43 2.75
N TYR A 285 -14.73 6.10 2.71
CA TYR A 285 -15.83 5.26 2.24
C TYR A 285 -16.66 4.71 3.41
N PRO A 286 -17.95 5.11 3.53
CA PRO A 286 -18.82 4.66 4.62
C PRO A 286 -18.99 3.13 4.62
N GLY A 287 -19.00 2.53 5.81
CA GLY A 287 -19.23 1.10 5.99
C GLY A 287 -18.05 0.19 5.56
N ALA A 288 -16.97 0.77 5.09
CA ALA A 288 -15.82 0.04 4.59
C ALA A 288 -14.76 -0.17 5.69
N PRO A 289 -14.33 -1.42 5.97
CA PRO A 289 -13.21 -1.75 6.84
C PRO A 289 -11.89 -1.69 6.08
N HIS A 290 -10.77 -2.09 6.71
CA HIS A 290 -9.48 -2.24 6.05
C HIS A 290 -9.55 -3.22 4.85
N GLY A 291 -8.82 -2.95 3.77
CA GLY A 291 -8.74 -3.86 2.61
C GLY A 291 -10.01 -3.96 1.77
N PHE A 292 -10.99 -3.09 1.97
CA PHE A 292 -12.32 -3.18 1.37
C PHE A 292 -12.34 -3.13 -0.17
N ASP A 293 -11.40 -2.45 -0.81
CA ASP A 293 -11.30 -2.32 -2.26
C ASP A 293 -11.01 -3.67 -2.95
N THR A 294 -10.39 -4.61 -2.21
CA THR A 294 -10.08 -5.96 -2.71
C THR A 294 -11.31 -6.84 -2.93
N PHE A 295 -12.47 -6.47 -2.37
CA PHE A 295 -13.73 -7.14 -2.71
C PHE A 295 -14.21 -6.83 -4.14
N GLY A 296 -13.56 -5.88 -4.83
CA GLY A 296 -13.71 -5.64 -6.25
C GLY A 296 -15.18 -5.42 -6.66
N ASP A 297 -15.65 -6.18 -7.65
CA ASP A 297 -17.01 -6.06 -8.18
C ASP A 297 -18.11 -6.62 -7.29
N PHE A 298 -17.76 -7.30 -6.19
CA PHE A 298 -18.73 -7.93 -5.31
C PHE A 298 -19.46 -6.93 -4.40
N THR A 299 -18.93 -5.73 -4.18
CA THR A 299 -19.58 -4.71 -3.37
C THR A 299 -19.66 -3.35 -4.07
N ALA A 300 -20.74 -2.61 -3.81
CA ALA A 300 -20.94 -1.28 -4.40
C ALA A 300 -19.86 -0.29 -3.95
N VAL A 301 -19.49 -0.34 -2.68
CA VAL A 301 -18.48 0.56 -2.11
C VAL A 301 -17.08 0.29 -2.69
N SER A 302 -16.70 -0.98 -2.90
CA SER A 302 -15.43 -1.33 -3.53
C SER A 302 -15.39 -0.90 -5.00
N ARG A 303 -16.48 -1.14 -5.73
CA ARG A 303 -16.60 -0.64 -7.13
C ARG A 303 -16.45 0.89 -7.21
N GLN A 304 -17.05 1.63 -6.25
CA GLN A 304 -16.93 3.09 -6.21
C GLN A 304 -15.47 3.49 -5.96
N ALA A 305 -14.83 2.92 -4.94
CA ALA A 305 -13.46 3.25 -4.60
C ALA A 305 -12.48 2.95 -5.75
N ASN A 306 -12.64 1.79 -6.40
CA ASN A 306 -11.79 1.45 -7.54
C ASN A 306 -12.01 2.43 -8.72
N ARG A 307 -13.23 2.89 -8.98
CA ARG A 307 -13.49 3.94 -9.98
C ARG A 307 -12.84 5.27 -9.61
N ASP A 308 -12.99 5.72 -8.37
CA ASP A 308 -12.45 7.01 -7.93
C ASP A 308 -10.91 7.01 -8.03
N MET A 309 -10.25 5.91 -7.62
CA MET A 309 -8.80 5.72 -7.76
C MET A 309 -8.37 5.68 -9.23
N ASP A 310 -9.12 5.00 -10.07
CA ASP A 310 -8.90 4.90 -11.51
C ASP A 310 -9.00 6.28 -12.20
N GLU A 311 -10.04 7.04 -11.89
CA GLU A 311 -10.24 8.40 -12.43
C GLU A 311 -9.14 9.37 -11.98
N TRP A 312 -8.70 9.25 -10.72
CA TRP A 312 -7.60 10.03 -10.21
C TRP A 312 -6.29 9.68 -10.92
N LEU A 313 -5.99 8.39 -11.05
CA LEU A 313 -4.81 7.90 -11.77
C LEU A 313 -4.79 8.42 -13.21
N GLU A 314 -5.92 8.32 -13.93
CA GLU A 314 -6.04 8.79 -15.31
C GLU A 314 -5.68 10.27 -15.47
N ARG A 315 -6.11 11.14 -14.52
CA ARG A 315 -5.77 12.57 -14.53
C ARG A 315 -4.27 12.84 -14.33
N HIS A 316 -3.54 11.98 -13.64
CA HIS A 316 -2.14 12.20 -13.27
C HIS A 316 -1.12 11.53 -14.19
N ILE A 317 -1.57 10.66 -15.08
CA ILE A 317 -0.72 9.96 -16.06
C ILE A 317 -0.79 10.56 -17.48
N GLN A 318 -1.60 11.60 -17.68
CA GLN A 318 -1.77 12.28 -18.98
C GLN A 318 -0.57 13.13 -19.38
#